data_f251b7f9e66a70e94fb56831f9f7c05c
#
_entry.id   f251b7f9e66a70e94fb56831f9f7c05c
#
_cell.length_a   1.000
_cell.length_b   1.000
_cell.length_c   1.000
_cell.angle_alpha   90.00
_cell.angle_beta   90.00
_cell.angle_gamma   90.00
#
_symmetry.space_group_name_H-M   'P 1'
#
loop_
_entity.id
_entity.type
_entity.pdbx_description
1 polymer ?
#
loop_
_entity_poly.entity_id
_entity_poly.type
_entity_poly.pdbx_seq_one_letter_code
_entity_poly.pdbx_strand_id
1 'polypeptide(L)'
;ETLAEGDVFHAVYQKPEVLEKMIADGYTGRKGKGGFYRLNKDGGKRVKESVDLSTGAYATSEKPDLSSVKASKKNGLRALVEHDDQGGKYAWRGLSKTLTYAASLVPEIADDICAVDEAMRLGYNWKFGPFELIDQLGAAWFAAKLKAEGVEVPKLLQTAGERPFYRVQGGQRQYLTTDGTYADIQRPDGVGMVSDRKLNSEPVASNKSASLWDIGDGVLCLEFHGKMNSLDFKVLAMIRDAVERIPRDGHKALVIYNEGSNFSVGANIGLLLIFAKIWMWFLIAMIIRKGQDSYKALKFAPFPVVGAPSGMALGGGCEVLLHCDAVQAHAETYTGLVEVGVGIVPGWGGCKEMLIRWFGTNKRAGGPMPPVIKAFETISIATVAKSAEEAKSLLFFGENTNITMNRDRLLADAKARALELVRGYIPPEPVEISLPGPTAKTAMDMAVDGFAKTGKATPHDVVVSGVLAEVLSGGATDVTETLTEDDLLALEREGFMKLAKHPDSIKRVQAMLKTGRPLRN
;
A
#
# COMPACT_ATOMS: atom_id res chain seq x y z
N GLU A 1 -12.52 -30.41 20.04
CA GLU A 1 -13.38 -31.59 19.70
C GLU A 1 -12.85 -32.38 18.47
N THR A 2 -12.00 -31.79 17.63
CA THR A 2 -11.48 -32.41 16.40
C THR A 2 -10.02 -32.89 16.52
N LEU A 3 -9.29 -32.47 17.57
CA LEU A 3 -7.90 -32.88 17.80
C LEU A 3 -7.84 -34.25 18.52
N ALA A 4 -6.79 -35.01 18.25
CA ALA A 4 -6.53 -36.29 18.93
C ALA A 4 -6.41 -36.06 20.46
N GLU A 5 -6.82 -37.05 21.26
CA GLU A 5 -6.80 -36.97 22.74
C GLU A 5 -5.38 -36.66 23.30
N GLY A 6 -4.34 -37.15 22.61
CA GLY A 6 -2.94 -36.95 22.98
C GLY A 6 -2.32 -35.63 22.48
N ASP A 7 -3.08 -34.80 21.77
CA ASP A 7 -2.54 -33.55 21.21
C ASP A 7 -2.13 -32.56 22.33
N VAL A 8 -0.90 -32.05 22.23
CA VAL A 8 -0.32 -31.12 23.21
C VAL A 8 -1.09 -29.80 23.36
N PHE A 9 -1.93 -29.46 22.38
CA PHE A 9 -2.80 -28.28 22.46
C PHE A 9 -3.80 -28.39 23.63
N HIS A 10 -4.27 -29.59 23.97
CA HIS A 10 -5.20 -29.78 25.10
C HIS A 10 -4.60 -29.31 26.43
N ALA A 11 -3.29 -29.45 26.61
CA ALA A 11 -2.60 -28.98 27.83
C ALA A 11 -2.47 -27.45 27.93
N VAL A 12 -2.57 -26.73 26.81
CA VAL A 12 -2.48 -25.27 26.78
C VAL A 12 -3.85 -24.59 26.62
N TYR A 13 -4.86 -25.35 26.19
CA TYR A 13 -6.20 -24.84 26.02
C TYR A 13 -6.87 -24.60 27.37
N GLN A 14 -7.20 -23.37 27.64
CA GLN A 14 -7.93 -22.95 28.85
C GLN A 14 -9.06 -22.00 28.45
N LYS A 15 -10.14 -22.05 29.19
CA LYS A 15 -11.24 -21.07 29.10
C LYS A 15 -11.16 -20.14 30.32
N PRO A 16 -10.41 -19.04 30.25
CA PRO A 16 -10.34 -18.09 31.37
C PRO A 16 -11.71 -17.48 31.67
N GLU A 17 -12.10 -17.41 32.95
CA GLU A 17 -13.37 -16.83 33.39
C GLU A 17 -13.60 -15.41 32.83
N VAL A 18 -12.55 -14.61 32.73
CA VAL A 18 -12.62 -13.26 32.15
C VAL A 18 -13.10 -13.31 30.69
N LEU A 19 -12.69 -14.32 29.92
CA LEU A 19 -13.11 -14.47 28.52
C LEU A 19 -14.58 -14.89 28.43
N GLU A 20 -15.02 -15.86 29.26
CA GLU A 20 -16.39 -16.31 29.31
C GLU A 20 -17.34 -15.17 29.70
N LYS A 21 -16.94 -14.40 30.72
CA LYS A 21 -17.69 -13.20 31.14
C LYS A 21 -17.76 -12.15 30.03
N MET A 22 -16.65 -11.87 29.36
CA MET A 22 -16.63 -10.91 28.24
C MET A 22 -17.59 -11.34 27.11
N ILE A 23 -17.62 -12.63 26.77
CA ILE A 23 -18.51 -13.17 25.75
C ILE A 23 -19.98 -13.02 26.19
N ALA A 24 -20.31 -13.41 27.43
CA ALA A 24 -21.64 -13.28 27.99
C ALA A 24 -22.13 -11.82 28.02
N ASP A 25 -21.24 -10.87 28.32
CA ASP A 25 -21.53 -9.43 28.35
C ASP A 25 -21.59 -8.80 26.95
N GLY A 26 -21.33 -9.57 25.87
CA GLY A 26 -21.38 -9.13 24.48
C GLY A 26 -20.11 -8.43 23.96
N TYR A 27 -18.98 -8.58 24.67
CA TYR A 27 -17.65 -8.09 24.23
C TYR A 27 -16.96 -9.13 23.35
N THR A 28 -17.52 -9.37 22.17
CA THR A 28 -17.06 -10.39 21.21
C THR A 28 -16.12 -9.87 20.13
N GLY A 29 -15.63 -8.65 20.26
CA GLY A 29 -14.73 -8.00 19.30
C GLY A 29 -15.40 -6.85 18.54
N ARG A 30 -14.89 -6.51 17.37
CA ARG A 30 -15.33 -5.34 16.58
C ARG A 30 -16.80 -5.40 16.13
N LYS A 31 -17.36 -6.60 16.04
CA LYS A 31 -18.78 -6.81 15.66
C LYS A 31 -19.73 -6.72 16.88
N GLY A 32 -19.20 -6.72 18.10
CA GLY A 32 -19.96 -6.57 19.34
C GLY A 32 -19.69 -5.21 20.00
N LYS A 33 -19.86 -5.16 21.34
CA LYS A 33 -19.60 -3.94 22.15
C LYS A 33 -18.13 -3.54 22.21
N GLY A 34 -17.22 -4.37 21.73
CA GLY A 34 -15.78 -4.30 21.83
C GLY A 34 -15.20 -5.69 22.15
N GLY A 35 -13.94 -5.76 22.53
CA GLY A 35 -13.25 -6.97 22.98
C GLY A 35 -12.25 -6.59 24.05
N PHE A 36 -11.06 -7.19 24.08
CA PHE A 36 -9.97 -6.74 24.97
C PHE A 36 -9.64 -5.26 24.83
N TYR A 37 -10.02 -4.67 23.68
CA TYR A 37 -10.00 -3.22 23.44
C TYR A 37 -11.38 -2.76 22.99
N ARG A 38 -11.77 -1.56 23.43
CA ARG A 38 -12.97 -0.88 22.95
C ARG A 38 -12.73 0.61 22.68
N LEU A 39 -13.61 1.23 21.90
CA LEU A 39 -13.66 2.67 21.74
C LEU A 39 -14.80 3.22 22.59
N ASN A 40 -14.45 3.87 23.69
CA ASN A 40 -15.42 4.62 24.48
C ASN A 40 -15.75 5.94 23.74
N LYS A 41 -17.03 6.20 23.55
CA LYS A 41 -17.58 7.39 22.91
C LYS A 41 -18.28 8.33 23.90
N ASP A 42 -18.33 7.93 25.15
CA ASP A 42 -18.97 8.72 26.20
C ASP A 42 -18.18 10.02 26.43
N GLY A 43 -18.85 11.14 26.51
CA GLY A 43 -18.21 12.46 26.65
C GLY A 43 -17.69 13.11 25.36
N GLY A 44 -18.12 12.65 24.17
CA GLY A 44 -17.86 13.30 22.88
C GLY A 44 -16.46 13.10 22.29
N LYS A 45 -15.51 12.53 23.03
CA LYS A 45 -14.18 12.14 22.54
C LYS A 45 -14.09 10.62 22.43
N ARG A 46 -13.50 10.13 21.33
CA ARG A 46 -13.22 8.71 21.14
C ARG A 46 -11.96 8.34 21.93
N VAL A 47 -12.13 7.64 23.05
CA VAL A 47 -11.03 7.16 23.90
C VAL A 47 -10.87 5.66 23.68
N LYS A 48 -9.64 5.22 23.35
CA LYS A 48 -9.33 3.79 23.28
C LYS A 48 -9.10 3.27 24.69
N GLU A 49 -9.86 2.25 25.09
CA GLU A 49 -9.73 1.57 26.37
C GLU A 49 -9.27 0.13 26.18
N SER A 50 -8.60 -0.41 27.16
CA SER A 50 -8.24 -1.83 27.29
C SER A 50 -8.82 -2.40 28.57
N VAL A 51 -9.19 -3.68 28.55
CA VAL A 51 -9.66 -4.39 29.74
C VAL A 51 -8.46 -4.76 30.62
N ASP A 52 -8.60 -4.54 31.91
CA ASP A 52 -7.73 -5.13 32.93
C ASP A 52 -8.11 -6.60 33.12
N LEU A 53 -7.18 -7.51 32.86
CA LEU A 53 -7.46 -8.95 32.87
C LEU A 53 -7.72 -9.53 34.27
N SER A 54 -7.33 -8.81 35.33
CA SER A 54 -7.54 -9.24 36.71
C SER A 54 -8.87 -8.80 37.27
N THR A 55 -9.36 -7.63 36.84
CA THR A 55 -10.59 -7.03 37.36
C THR A 55 -11.77 -7.07 36.36
N GLY A 56 -11.47 -7.23 35.06
CA GLY A 56 -12.46 -7.11 33.99
C GLY A 56 -12.90 -5.67 33.70
N ALA A 57 -12.33 -4.66 34.38
CA ALA A 57 -12.67 -3.26 34.19
C ALA A 57 -11.94 -2.67 32.98
N TYR A 58 -12.57 -1.71 32.30
CA TYR A 58 -11.93 -0.98 31.20
C TYR A 58 -11.29 0.31 31.70
N ALA A 59 -10.06 0.56 31.27
CA ALA A 59 -9.33 1.80 31.52
C ALA A 59 -8.71 2.32 30.22
N THR A 60 -8.34 3.60 30.19
CA THR A 60 -7.65 4.21 29.05
C THR A 60 -6.43 3.37 28.66
N SER A 61 -6.37 2.95 27.38
CA SER A 61 -5.28 2.12 26.87
C SER A 61 -3.98 2.93 26.78
N GLU A 62 -2.97 2.52 27.50
CA GLU A 62 -1.61 3.05 27.39
C GLU A 62 -0.75 2.17 26.51
N LYS A 63 0.27 2.77 25.86
CA LYS A 63 1.29 2.01 25.14
C LYS A 63 2.49 1.83 26.06
N PRO A 64 2.77 0.59 26.50
CA PRO A 64 3.95 0.35 27.31
C PRO A 64 5.23 0.62 26.48
N ASP A 65 6.21 1.27 27.11
CA ASP A 65 7.54 1.48 26.55
C ASP A 65 8.47 0.36 27.00
N LEU A 66 8.51 -0.74 26.25
CA LEU A 66 9.26 -1.94 26.59
C LEU A 66 10.65 -1.92 25.95
N SER A 67 11.69 -2.17 26.77
CA SER A 67 13.07 -2.26 26.32
C SER A 67 13.30 -3.41 25.36
N SER A 68 12.61 -4.54 25.55
CA SER A 68 12.61 -5.68 24.62
C SER A 68 12.16 -5.30 23.21
N VAL A 69 11.11 -4.47 23.07
CA VAL A 69 10.63 -4.00 21.78
C VAL A 69 11.64 -3.06 21.11
N LYS A 70 12.35 -2.24 21.89
CA LYS A 70 13.44 -1.39 21.37
C LYS A 70 14.63 -2.23 20.91
N ALA A 71 15.02 -3.24 21.69
CA ALA A 71 16.08 -4.18 21.37
C ALA A 71 15.76 -4.95 20.07
N SER A 72 14.53 -5.43 19.91
CA SER A 72 14.07 -6.14 18.71
C SER A 72 14.17 -5.29 17.43
N LYS A 73 13.84 -4.01 17.52
CA LYS A 73 13.95 -3.10 16.37
C LYS A 73 15.38 -2.94 15.87
N LYS A 74 16.36 -3.07 16.77
CA LYS A 74 17.79 -2.91 16.46
C LYS A 74 18.46 -4.24 16.08
N ASN A 75 18.14 -5.30 16.82
CA ASN A 75 18.91 -6.56 16.80
C ASN A 75 18.05 -7.80 16.43
N GLY A 76 16.82 -7.62 15.98
CA GLY A 76 15.96 -8.70 15.48
C GLY A 76 15.17 -9.47 16.55
N LEU A 77 14.52 -10.55 16.12
CA LEU A 77 13.59 -11.34 16.94
C LEU A 77 14.25 -11.98 18.16
N ARG A 78 15.48 -12.47 17.99
CA ARG A 78 16.22 -13.12 19.08
C ARG A 78 16.44 -12.17 20.26
N ALA A 79 16.79 -10.90 19.99
CA ALA A 79 16.96 -9.90 21.04
C ALA A 79 15.65 -9.56 21.78
N LEU A 80 14.49 -9.79 21.18
CA LEU A 80 13.20 -9.68 21.87
C LEU A 80 13.03 -10.77 22.90
N VAL A 81 13.21 -12.04 22.49
CA VAL A 81 12.90 -13.21 23.32
C VAL A 81 13.99 -13.53 24.37
N GLU A 82 15.20 -12.99 24.22
CA GLU A 82 16.28 -13.07 25.22
C GLU A 82 16.19 -11.96 26.27
N HIS A 83 15.31 -10.97 26.10
CA HIS A 83 15.23 -9.83 27.01
C HIS A 83 14.48 -10.19 28.29
N ASP A 84 15.02 -9.74 29.45
CA ASP A 84 14.50 -10.12 30.79
C ASP A 84 13.22 -9.40 31.21
N ASP A 85 12.78 -8.36 30.44
CA ASP A 85 11.55 -7.65 30.78
C ASP A 85 10.30 -8.51 30.50
N GLN A 86 9.15 -8.02 30.95
CA GLN A 86 7.86 -8.70 30.78
C GLN A 86 7.53 -8.95 29.31
N GLY A 87 7.93 -8.05 28.40
CA GLY A 87 7.69 -8.18 26.97
C GLY A 87 8.49 -9.32 26.34
N GLY A 88 9.76 -9.48 26.70
CA GLY A 88 10.62 -10.59 26.27
C GLY A 88 10.09 -11.94 26.76
N LYS A 89 9.77 -12.03 28.06
CA LYS A 89 9.19 -13.24 28.66
C LYS A 89 7.86 -13.64 28.03
N TYR A 90 6.99 -12.68 27.77
CA TYR A 90 5.72 -12.92 27.09
C TYR A 90 5.94 -13.42 25.66
N ALA A 91 6.80 -12.74 24.90
CA ALA A 91 7.13 -13.12 23.53
C ALA A 91 7.72 -14.54 23.45
N TRP A 92 8.67 -14.86 24.34
CA TRP A 92 9.23 -16.22 24.42
C TRP A 92 8.17 -17.26 24.73
N ARG A 93 7.33 -17.04 25.76
CA ARG A 93 6.28 -17.99 26.15
C ARG A 93 5.28 -18.28 25.00
N GLY A 94 4.92 -17.27 24.23
CA GLY A 94 4.03 -17.44 23.09
C GLY A 94 4.71 -18.13 21.91
N LEU A 95 5.86 -17.61 21.49
CA LEU A 95 6.58 -18.11 20.32
C LEU A 95 7.13 -19.51 20.54
N SER A 96 7.73 -19.82 21.70
CA SER A 96 8.29 -21.14 21.96
C SER A 96 7.23 -22.24 21.80
N LYS A 97 6.05 -22.06 22.37
CA LYS A 97 4.95 -23.03 22.26
C LYS A 97 4.43 -23.17 20.83
N THR A 98 4.17 -22.03 20.16
CA THR A 98 3.61 -22.04 18.81
C THR A 98 4.58 -22.63 17.79
N LEU A 99 5.86 -22.25 17.85
CA LEU A 99 6.87 -22.72 16.91
C LEU A 99 7.23 -24.20 17.14
N THR A 100 7.28 -24.64 18.41
CA THR A 100 7.47 -26.06 18.74
C THR A 100 6.31 -26.90 18.24
N TYR A 101 5.07 -26.45 18.46
CA TYR A 101 3.87 -27.14 17.98
C TYR A 101 3.86 -27.25 16.45
N ALA A 102 4.12 -26.16 15.73
CA ALA A 102 4.22 -26.20 14.27
C ALA A 102 5.29 -27.19 13.79
N ALA A 103 6.48 -27.20 14.42
CA ALA A 103 7.56 -28.10 14.06
C ALA A 103 7.28 -29.57 14.39
N SER A 104 6.46 -29.85 15.40
CA SER A 104 6.09 -31.21 15.78
C SER A 104 5.07 -31.86 14.85
N LEU A 105 4.28 -31.06 14.13
CA LEU A 105 3.19 -31.52 13.29
C LEU A 105 3.59 -31.78 11.82
N VAL A 106 4.82 -31.46 11.41
CA VAL A 106 5.31 -31.80 10.06
C VAL A 106 6.03 -33.15 10.17
N PRO A 107 5.69 -34.18 9.35
CA PRO A 107 4.83 -34.13 8.13
C PRO A 107 3.35 -34.50 8.36
N GLU A 108 2.84 -34.54 9.57
CA GLU A 108 1.48 -35.06 9.84
C GLU A 108 0.38 -34.18 9.20
N ILE A 109 0.50 -32.85 9.32
CA ILE A 109 -0.52 -31.91 8.81
C ILE A 109 -0.18 -31.30 7.45
N ALA A 110 1.07 -31.41 7.03
CA ALA A 110 1.55 -30.86 5.76
C ALA A 110 2.82 -31.61 5.35
N ASP A 111 2.99 -31.87 4.05
CA ASP A 111 4.14 -32.62 3.51
C ASP A 111 5.46 -31.87 3.71
N ASP A 112 5.40 -30.53 3.78
CA ASP A 112 6.58 -29.68 3.93
C ASP A 112 6.33 -28.43 4.80
N ILE A 113 7.41 -27.75 5.13
CA ILE A 113 7.40 -26.54 5.95
C ILE A 113 6.85 -25.31 5.21
N CYS A 114 6.94 -25.28 3.87
CA CYS A 114 6.46 -24.17 3.06
C CYS A 114 4.94 -24.03 3.14
N ALA A 115 4.23 -25.16 3.10
CA ALA A 115 2.77 -25.20 3.21
C ALA A 115 2.30 -24.67 4.57
N VAL A 116 2.99 -24.99 5.67
CA VAL A 116 2.67 -24.48 7.01
C VAL A 116 2.90 -22.97 7.10
N ASP A 117 4.05 -22.50 6.61
CA ASP A 117 4.39 -21.06 6.62
C ASP A 117 3.41 -20.26 5.75
N GLU A 118 3.05 -20.78 4.60
CA GLU A 118 2.08 -20.13 3.71
C GLU A 118 0.68 -20.08 4.32
N ALA A 119 0.22 -21.19 4.93
CA ALA A 119 -1.06 -21.23 5.62
C ALA A 119 -1.16 -20.19 6.74
N MET A 120 -0.09 -19.98 7.52
CA MET A 120 -0.06 -18.97 8.57
C MET A 120 -0.01 -17.55 8.01
N ARG A 121 0.71 -17.32 6.91
CA ARG A 121 0.74 -16.01 6.25
C ARG A 121 -0.61 -15.66 5.61
N LEU A 122 -1.23 -16.58 4.89
CA LEU A 122 -2.49 -16.34 4.18
C LEU A 122 -3.71 -16.41 5.10
N GLY A 123 -3.76 -17.39 6.01
CA GLY A 123 -4.91 -17.60 6.87
C GLY A 123 -4.99 -16.63 8.07
N TYR A 124 -3.84 -16.26 8.63
CA TYR A 124 -3.76 -15.43 9.84
C TYR A 124 -3.07 -14.09 9.62
N ASN A 125 -2.70 -13.78 8.37
CA ASN A 125 -2.01 -12.54 8.01
C ASN A 125 -0.70 -12.32 8.80
N TRP A 126 0.02 -13.40 9.08
CA TRP A 126 1.34 -13.31 9.69
C TRP A 126 2.33 -12.74 8.67
N LYS A 127 3.27 -11.95 9.16
CA LYS A 127 4.36 -11.43 8.31
C LYS A 127 5.36 -12.51 7.91
N PHE A 128 5.62 -13.45 8.81
CA PHE A 128 6.53 -14.57 8.64
C PHE A 128 5.85 -15.83 9.15
N GLY A 129 6.06 -16.94 8.46
CA GLY A 129 5.59 -18.23 8.94
C GLY A 129 6.42 -18.80 10.10
N PRO A 130 5.98 -19.89 10.74
CA PRO A 130 6.66 -20.50 11.88
C PRO A 130 8.13 -20.85 11.62
N PHE A 131 8.45 -21.45 10.47
CA PHE A 131 9.81 -21.87 10.14
C PHE A 131 10.70 -20.69 9.74
N GLU A 132 10.15 -19.67 9.08
CA GLU A 132 10.83 -18.39 8.87
C GLU A 132 11.17 -17.69 10.21
N LEU A 133 10.31 -17.79 11.22
CA LEU A 133 10.57 -17.27 12.56
C LEU A 133 11.64 -18.08 13.31
N ILE A 134 11.64 -19.42 13.14
CA ILE A 134 12.70 -20.26 13.73
C ILE A 134 14.07 -19.90 13.11
N ASP A 135 14.13 -19.65 11.80
CA ASP A 135 15.38 -19.20 11.16
C ASP A 135 15.87 -17.85 11.70
N GLN A 136 14.96 -16.91 12.01
CA GLN A 136 15.32 -15.64 12.65
C GLN A 136 15.85 -15.81 14.09
N LEU A 137 15.43 -16.85 14.79
CA LEU A 137 15.94 -17.22 16.12
C LEU A 137 17.26 -18.00 16.03
N GLY A 138 17.42 -18.78 14.97
CA GLY A 138 18.43 -19.83 14.79
C GLY A 138 17.95 -21.18 15.30
N ALA A 139 17.80 -22.16 14.41
CA ALA A 139 17.25 -23.50 14.74
C ALA A 139 17.97 -24.17 15.90
N ALA A 140 19.31 -24.21 15.88
CA ALA A 140 20.11 -24.80 16.95
C ALA A 140 19.94 -24.09 18.30
N TRP A 141 19.92 -22.75 18.31
CA TRP A 141 19.68 -21.98 19.52
C TRP A 141 18.29 -22.23 20.09
N PHE A 142 17.27 -22.27 19.23
CA PHE A 142 15.89 -22.54 19.63
C PHE A 142 15.76 -23.92 20.25
N ALA A 143 16.33 -24.95 19.61
CA ALA A 143 16.36 -26.30 20.12
C ALA A 143 17.09 -26.41 21.47
N ALA A 144 18.26 -25.76 21.62
CA ALA A 144 19.03 -25.77 22.85
C ALA A 144 18.25 -25.11 24.01
N LYS A 145 17.54 -24.00 23.75
CA LYS A 145 16.73 -23.30 24.75
C LYS A 145 15.52 -24.12 25.17
N LEU A 146 14.82 -24.79 24.25
CA LEU A 146 13.74 -25.73 24.56
C LEU A 146 14.24 -26.84 25.49
N LYS A 147 15.38 -27.45 25.14
CA LYS A 147 15.99 -28.53 25.94
C LYS A 147 16.35 -28.05 27.34
N ALA A 148 16.89 -26.83 27.48
CA ALA A 148 17.22 -26.25 28.78
C ALA A 148 15.98 -25.99 29.67
N GLU A 149 14.81 -25.81 29.06
CA GLU A 149 13.52 -25.65 29.74
C GLU A 149 12.77 -26.98 29.94
N GLY A 150 13.40 -28.13 29.60
CA GLY A 150 12.80 -29.46 29.72
C GLY A 150 11.71 -29.75 28.69
N VAL A 151 11.65 -28.98 27.61
CA VAL A 151 10.69 -29.20 26.51
C VAL A 151 11.29 -30.15 25.50
N GLU A 152 10.51 -31.15 25.08
CA GLU A 152 10.92 -32.07 24.03
C GLU A 152 11.18 -31.34 22.72
N VAL A 153 12.34 -31.58 22.11
CA VAL A 153 12.72 -30.95 20.84
C VAL A 153 12.12 -31.74 19.68
N PRO A 154 11.28 -31.14 18.83
CA PRO A 154 10.69 -31.80 17.67
C PRO A 154 11.75 -32.44 16.75
N LYS A 155 11.42 -33.59 16.18
CA LYS A 155 12.31 -34.32 15.27
C LYS A 155 12.84 -33.47 14.13
N LEU A 156 11.99 -32.62 13.56
CA LEU A 156 12.37 -31.73 12.46
C LEU A 156 13.43 -30.70 12.87
N LEU A 157 13.35 -30.17 14.09
CA LEU A 157 14.39 -29.29 14.66
C LEU A 157 15.70 -30.07 14.93
N GLN A 158 15.61 -31.32 15.37
CA GLN A 158 16.81 -32.18 15.53
C GLN A 158 17.46 -32.45 14.18
N THR A 159 16.65 -32.72 13.13
CA THR A 159 17.11 -32.93 11.75
C THR A 159 17.77 -31.66 11.19
N ALA A 160 17.24 -30.49 11.48
CA ALA A 160 17.83 -29.20 11.05
C ALA A 160 19.23 -29.01 11.66
N GLY A 161 19.38 -29.25 12.96
CA GLY A 161 20.64 -28.98 13.67
C GLY A 161 21.01 -27.50 13.60
N GLU A 162 22.18 -27.18 13.05
CA GLU A 162 22.65 -25.80 12.84
C GLU A 162 22.18 -25.19 11.51
N ARG A 163 21.55 -25.97 10.64
CA ARG A 163 21.13 -25.55 9.30
C ARG A 163 19.83 -24.75 9.37
N PRO A 164 19.70 -23.69 8.54
CA PRO A 164 18.44 -22.97 8.42
C PRO A 164 17.37 -23.80 7.71
N PHE A 165 16.11 -23.52 7.99
CA PHE A 165 14.99 -24.11 7.27
C PHE A 165 14.87 -23.61 5.84
N TYR A 166 15.24 -22.35 5.60
CA TYR A 166 15.29 -21.76 4.27
C TYR A 166 16.70 -21.27 3.93
N ARG A 167 17.11 -21.51 2.69
CA ARG A 167 18.38 -20.98 2.17
C ARG A 167 18.25 -20.54 0.71
N VAL A 168 19.24 -19.83 0.25
CA VAL A 168 19.45 -19.54 -1.17
C VAL A 168 20.73 -20.23 -1.61
N GLN A 169 20.66 -21.06 -2.64
CA GLN A 169 21.83 -21.73 -3.23
C GLN A 169 21.67 -21.77 -4.75
N GLY A 170 22.73 -21.39 -5.48
CA GLY A 170 22.68 -21.35 -6.94
C GLY A 170 21.58 -20.45 -7.52
N GLY A 171 21.23 -19.38 -6.79
CA GLY A 171 20.15 -18.47 -7.22
C GLY A 171 18.73 -19.03 -7.03
N GLN A 172 18.59 -20.18 -6.38
CA GLN A 172 17.29 -20.79 -6.07
C GLN A 172 17.00 -20.71 -4.56
N ARG A 173 15.74 -20.45 -4.21
CA ARG A 173 15.26 -20.59 -2.84
C ARG A 173 15.01 -22.06 -2.55
N GLN A 174 15.56 -22.56 -1.45
CA GLN A 174 15.41 -23.93 -1.02
C GLN A 174 14.86 -23.98 0.40
N TYR A 175 14.15 -25.07 0.69
CA TYR A 175 13.68 -25.39 2.03
C TYR A 175 14.24 -26.75 2.49
N LEU A 176 14.40 -26.90 3.80
CA LEU A 176 14.85 -28.14 4.42
C LEU A 176 13.68 -29.13 4.48
N THR A 177 13.86 -30.28 3.86
CA THR A 177 12.87 -31.37 3.88
C THR A 177 12.94 -32.17 5.18
N THR A 178 11.96 -33.02 5.42
CA THR A 178 11.87 -33.85 6.64
C THR A 178 12.96 -34.89 6.77
N ASP A 179 13.59 -35.29 5.67
CA ASP A 179 14.75 -36.19 5.65
C ASP A 179 16.11 -35.49 5.83
N GLY A 180 16.08 -34.15 5.94
CA GLY A 180 17.28 -33.36 6.17
C GLY A 180 18.05 -32.98 4.90
N THR A 181 17.48 -33.16 3.72
CA THR A 181 18.01 -32.63 2.45
C THR A 181 17.40 -31.28 2.14
N TYR A 182 17.88 -30.60 1.10
CA TYR A 182 17.26 -29.35 0.63
C TYR A 182 16.59 -29.59 -0.71
N ALA A 183 15.35 -29.09 -0.83
CA ALA A 183 14.60 -29.07 -2.08
C ALA A 183 14.34 -27.63 -2.55
N ASP A 184 14.29 -27.42 -3.85
CA ASP A 184 13.95 -26.12 -4.44
C ASP A 184 12.48 -25.79 -4.19
N ILE A 185 12.20 -24.54 -3.79
CA ILE A 185 10.82 -24.04 -3.69
C ILE A 185 10.27 -23.89 -5.11
N GLN A 186 9.32 -24.75 -5.45
CA GLN A 186 8.62 -24.70 -6.72
C GLN A 186 7.51 -23.64 -6.67
N ARG A 187 7.49 -22.73 -7.65
CA ARG A 187 6.37 -21.81 -7.81
C ARG A 187 5.28 -22.47 -8.64
N PRO A 188 4.00 -22.30 -8.28
CA PRO A 188 2.90 -22.73 -9.14
C PRO A 188 2.96 -22.01 -10.51
N ASP A 189 2.43 -22.65 -11.54
CA ASP A 189 2.35 -22.05 -12.87
C ASP A 189 1.63 -20.71 -12.85
N GLY A 190 2.23 -19.71 -13.51
CA GLY A 190 1.72 -18.35 -13.55
C GLY A 190 2.06 -17.51 -12.31
N VAL A 191 2.91 -17.98 -11.40
CA VAL A 191 3.49 -17.18 -10.32
C VAL A 191 4.86 -16.67 -10.73
N GLY A 192 5.06 -15.35 -10.66
CA GLY A 192 6.34 -14.70 -10.94
C GLY A 192 6.66 -13.64 -9.90
N MET A 193 7.86 -13.71 -9.31
CA MET A 193 8.27 -12.80 -8.23
C MET A 193 9.52 -12.02 -8.65
N VAL A 194 9.54 -10.71 -8.41
CA VAL A 194 10.75 -9.89 -8.59
C VAL A 194 11.84 -10.34 -7.61
N SER A 195 11.46 -10.76 -6.40
CA SER A 195 12.39 -11.27 -5.40
C SER A 195 13.16 -12.52 -5.85
N ASP A 196 12.58 -13.36 -6.69
CA ASP A 196 13.29 -14.51 -7.27
C ASP A 196 14.24 -14.08 -8.40
N ARG A 197 13.85 -13.06 -9.19
CA ARG A 197 14.75 -12.45 -10.19
C ARG A 197 15.99 -11.84 -9.55
N LYS A 198 15.84 -11.16 -8.41
CA LYS A 198 16.94 -10.56 -7.64
C LYS A 198 18.00 -11.57 -7.17
N LEU A 199 17.68 -12.85 -7.13
CA LEU A 199 18.64 -13.91 -6.78
C LEU A 199 19.57 -14.28 -7.95
N ASN A 200 19.13 -14.02 -9.19
CA ASN A 200 19.76 -14.53 -10.39
C ASN A 200 20.20 -13.45 -11.38
N SER A 201 19.83 -12.19 -11.13
CA SER A 201 20.14 -11.09 -12.06
C SER A 201 20.36 -9.78 -11.34
N GLU A 202 21.13 -8.91 -11.99
CA GLU A 202 21.26 -7.50 -11.61
C GLU A 202 20.14 -6.67 -12.27
N PRO A 203 19.74 -5.54 -11.69
CA PRO A 203 18.78 -4.64 -12.33
C PRO A 203 19.40 -4.00 -13.58
N VAL A 204 18.58 -3.81 -14.62
CA VAL A 204 18.96 -3.08 -15.84
C VAL A 204 19.37 -1.64 -15.53
N ALA A 205 18.68 -1.02 -14.55
CA ALA A 205 19.03 0.27 -13.98
C ALA A 205 18.55 0.32 -12.52
N SER A 206 19.26 1.04 -11.67
CA SER A 206 18.92 1.18 -10.26
C SER A 206 19.37 2.51 -9.68
N ASN A 207 18.60 3.02 -8.74
CA ASN A 207 18.98 4.10 -7.85
C ASN A 207 18.45 3.83 -6.42
N LYS A 208 18.62 4.78 -5.48
CA LYS A 208 18.19 4.55 -4.07
C LYS A 208 16.68 4.38 -3.86
N SER A 209 15.84 4.71 -4.85
CA SER A 209 14.38 4.76 -4.69
C SER A 209 13.62 3.87 -5.68
N ALA A 210 14.26 3.42 -6.76
CA ALA A 210 13.64 2.57 -7.77
C ALA A 210 14.66 1.73 -8.54
N SER A 211 14.21 0.60 -9.11
CA SER A 211 15.00 -0.27 -10.01
C SER A 211 14.16 -0.73 -11.19
N LEU A 212 14.84 -0.97 -12.30
CA LEU A 212 14.30 -1.62 -13.50
C LEU A 212 14.84 -3.04 -13.59
N TRP A 213 13.95 -4.02 -13.69
CA TRP A 213 14.27 -5.44 -13.78
C TRP A 213 13.81 -5.99 -15.13
N ASP A 214 14.65 -6.74 -15.79
CA ASP A 214 14.22 -7.53 -16.95
C ASP A 214 13.45 -8.76 -16.43
N ILE A 215 12.16 -8.82 -16.74
CA ILE A 215 11.29 -9.94 -16.38
C ILE A 215 11.05 -10.92 -17.53
N GLY A 216 11.85 -10.80 -18.59
CA GLY A 216 11.83 -11.66 -19.77
C GLY A 216 10.85 -11.22 -20.85
N ASP A 217 10.98 -11.82 -22.06
CA ASP A 217 10.15 -11.56 -23.26
C ASP A 217 10.17 -10.09 -23.76
N GLY A 218 11.19 -9.33 -23.34
CA GLY A 218 11.34 -7.91 -23.66
C GLY A 218 10.49 -6.99 -22.79
N VAL A 219 10.04 -7.44 -21.62
CA VAL A 219 9.27 -6.63 -20.67
C VAL A 219 10.17 -6.20 -19.51
N LEU A 220 10.22 -4.90 -19.21
CA LEU A 220 10.85 -4.38 -18.01
C LEU A 220 9.81 -4.20 -16.89
N CYS A 221 10.25 -4.44 -15.65
CA CYS A 221 9.49 -4.16 -14.44
C CYS A 221 10.14 -3.00 -13.69
N LEU A 222 9.39 -1.93 -13.48
CA LEU A 222 9.75 -0.82 -12.60
C LEU A 222 9.26 -1.08 -11.19
N GLU A 223 10.20 -1.17 -10.25
CA GLU A 223 9.94 -1.38 -8.83
C GLU A 223 10.38 -0.16 -8.01
N PHE A 224 9.55 0.27 -7.06
CA PHE A 224 9.89 1.30 -6.08
C PHE A 224 10.34 0.68 -4.76
N HIS A 225 11.36 1.23 -4.10
CA HIS A 225 11.87 0.67 -2.83
C HIS A 225 11.86 1.64 -1.65
N GLY A 226 11.26 2.79 -1.79
CA GLY A 226 11.14 3.76 -0.69
C GLY A 226 10.28 3.25 0.47
N LYS A 227 10.35 3.92 1.62
CA LYS A 227 9.42 3.66 2.72
C LYS A 227 7.98 3.87 2.23
N MET A 228 7.14 2.83 2.36
CA MET A 228 5.78 2.82 1.82
C MET A 228 5.72 3.06 0.30
N ASN A 229 6.82 2.82 -0.42
CA ASN A 229 6.99 3.11 -1.84
C ASN A 229 6.60 4.54 -2.22
N SER A 230 6.95 5.50 -1.34
CA SER A 230 6.69 6.92 -1.60
C SER A 230 7.54 7.41 -2.77
N LEU A 231 6.91 8.26 -3.58
CA LEU A 231 7.48 8.78 -4.81
C LEU A 231 8.32 10.03 -4.52
N ASP A 232 9.56 9.99 -4.96
CA ASP A 232 10.51 11.11 -4.88
C ASP A 232 11.08 11.43 -6.27
N PHE A 233 11.96 12.44 -6.34
CA PHE A 233 12.58 12.86 -7.60
C PHE A 233 13.44 11.76 -8.25
N LYS A 234 13.91 10.74 -7.49
CA LYS A 234 14.68 9.61 -8.03
C LYS A 234 13.77 8.59 -8.69
N VAL A 235 12.55 8.38 -8.14
CA VAL A 235 11.53 7.57 -8.80
C VAL A 235 11.11 8.23 -10.11
N LEU A 236 10.87 9.56 -10.12
CA LEU A 236 10.53 10.30 -11.34
C LEU A 236 11.64 10.22 -12.40
N ALA A 237 12.90 10.29 -11.97
CA ALA A 237 14.04 10.10 -12.86
C ALA A 237 14.11 8.68 -13.45
N MET A 238 13.80 7.64 -12.64
CA MET A 238 13.77 6.26 -13.11
C MET A 238 12.63 5.99 -14.08
N ILE A 239 11.46 6.62 -13.88
CA ILE A 239 10.36 6.58 -14.85
C ILE A 239 10.82 7.12 -16.21
N ARG A 240 11.49 8.26 -16.23
CA ARG A 240 11.99 8.83 -17.49
C ARG A 240 13.08 7.98 -18.13
N ASP A 241 14.03 7.45 -17.33
CA ASP A 241 15.03 6.51 -17.82
C ASP A 241 14.38 5.26 -18.43
N ALA A 242 13.32 4.73 -17.82
CA ALA A 242 12.56 3.60 -18.37
C ALA A 242 11.95 3.92 -19.74
N VAL A 243 11.31 5.09 -19.87
CA VAL A 243 10.68 5.52 -21.12
C VAL A 243 11.69 5.69 -22.26
N GLU A 244 12.88 6.21 -21.95
CA GLU A 244 13.96 6.38 -22.94
C GLU A 244 14.65 5.05 -23.27
N ARG A 245 14.86 4.20 -22.27
CA ARG A 245 15.62 2.96 -22.35
C ARG A 245 14.89 1.86 -23.09
N ILE A 246 13.59 1.68 -22.85
CA ILE A 246 12.81 0.57 -23.41
C ILE A 246 12.95 0.49 -24.94
N PRO A 247 12.66 1.54 -25.72
CA PRO A 247 12.83 1.48 -27.16
C PRO A 247 14.32 1.43 -27.60
N ARG A 248 15.21 2.11 -26.89
CA ARG A 248 16.64 2.15 -27.21
C ARG A 248 17.31 0.79 -27.08
N ASP A 249 16.97 0.04 -26.02
CA ASP A 249 17.62 -1.24 -25.69
C ASP A 249 16.80 -2.44 -26.25
N GLY A 250 15.75 -2.19 -27.06
CA GLY A 250 14.97 -3.21 -27.77
C GLY A 250 13.92 -3.91 -26.89
N HIS A 251 13.61 -3.37 -25.74
CA HIS A 251 12.46 -3.84 -24.93
C HIS A 251 11.14 -3.37 -25.55
N LYS A 252 10.02 -3.97 -25.13
CA LYS A 252 8.72 -3.84 -25.81
C LYS A 252 7.62 -3.25 -24.92
N ALA A 253 7.75 -3.35 -23.60
CA ALA A 253 6.72 -2.93 -22.66
C ALA A 253 7.28 -2.64 -21.27
N LEU A 254 6.50 -1.89 -20.47
CA LEU A 254 6.77 -1.60 -19.07
C LEU A 254 5.66 -2.13 -18.17
N VAL A 255 6.02 -2.82 -17.11
CA VAL A 255 5.13 -3.13 -15.98
C VAL A 255 5.61 -2.31 -14.77
N ILE A 256 4.70 -1.64 -14.06
CA ILE A 256 5.00 -0.96 -12.79
C ILE A 256 4.42 -1.81 -11.66
N TYR A 257 5.28 -2.43 -10.85
CA TYR A 257 4.88 -3.42 -9.85
C TYR A 257 5.76 -3.35 -8.59
N ASN A 258 5.17 -3.59 -7.43
CA ASN A 258 5.87 -3.67 -6.15
C ASN A 258 5.41 -4.90 -5.35
N GLU A 259 6.33 -5.73 -4.90
CA GLU A 259 6.03 -6.91 -4.07
C GLU A 259 5.61 -6.58 -2.64
N GLY A 260 5.89 -5.40 -2.15
CA GLY A 260 5.57 -4.98 -0.79
C GLY A 260 4.06 -4.93 -0.49
N SER A 261 3.70 -4.57 0.74
CA SER A 261 2.30 -4.48 1.19
C SER A 261 1.48 -3.40 0.48
N ASN A 262 2.13 -2.47 -0.20
CA ASN A 262 1.50 -1.34 -0.88
C ASN A 262 2.17 -1.11 -2.24
N PHE A 263 1.37 -0.67 -3.21
CA PHE A 263 1.90 -0.17 -4.47
C PHE A 263 2.66 1.15 -4.26
N SER A 264 1.97 2.18 -3.77
CA SER A 264 2.58 3.45 -3.39
C SER A 264 1.59 4.29 -2.58
N VAL A 265 2.07 4.97 -1.54
CA VAL A 265 1.25 5.94 -0.77
C VAL A 265 1.34 7.37 -1.32
N GLY A 266 1.92 7.55 -2.51
CA GLY A 266 2.04 8.84 -3.19
C GLY A 266 3.33 9.59 -2.90
N ALA A 267 3.31 10.89 -3.17
CA ALA A 267 4.48 11.75 -3.06
C ALA A 267 5.06 11.81 -1.64
N ASN A 268 6.37 11.98 -1.54
CA ASN A 268 7.05 12.19 -0.26
C ASN A 268 6.75 13.60 0.29
N ILE A 269 5.62 13.74 1.01
CA ILE A 269 5.20 15.01 1.62
C ILE A 269 6.18 15.55 2.68
N GLY A 270 7.13 14.73 3.16
CA GLY A 270 8.21 15.18 4.04
C GLY A 270 9.15 16.14 3.32
N LEU A 271 9.46 15.90 2.05
CA LEU A 271 10.25 16.83 1.23
C LEU A 271 9.51 18.16 1.01
N LEU A 272 8.21 18.09 0.72
CA LEU A 272 7.38 19.28 0.62
C LEU A 272 7.49 20.15 1.89
N LEU A 273 7.36 19.52 3.07
CA LEU A 273 7.44 20.23 4.34
C LEU A 273 8.83 20.85 4.58
N ILE A 274 9.90 20.16 4.23
CA ILE A 274 11.27 20.69 4.37
C ILE A 274 11.43 21.93 3.50
N PHE A 275 11.10 21.85 2.22
CA PHE A 275 11.26 22.97 1.30
C PHE A 275 10.32 24.15 1.65
N ALA A 276 9.10 23.88 2.10
CA ALA A 276 8.18 24.93 2.57
C ALA A 276 8.76 25.68 3.79
N LYS A 277 9.36 24.99 4.76
CA LYS A 277 9.98 25.59 5.95
C LYS A 277 11.16 26.50 5.65
N ILE A 278 11.92 26.23 4.59
CA ILE A 278 13.08 27.01 4.17
C ILE A 278 12.76 27.94 2.98
N TRP A 279 11.46 28.12 2.67
CA TRP A 279 10.95 29.03 1.63
C TRP A 279 11.46 28.74 0.21
N MET A 280 11.86 27.50 -0.07
CA MET A 280 12.36 27.09 -1.39
C MET A 280 11.20 26.68 -2.32
N TRP A 281 10.23 27.57 -2.52
CA TRP A 281 9.03 27.34 -3.33
C TRP A 281 9.32 26.93 -4.77
N PHE A 282 10.40 27.44 -5.33
CA PHE A 282 10.81 27.08 -6.70
C PHE A 282 11.19 25.59 -6.84
N LEU A 283 11.75 24.98 -5.78
CA LEU A 283 12.04 23.53 -5.79
C LEU A 283 10.75 22.72 -5.78
N ILE A 284 9.75 23.14 -5.00
CA ILE A 284 8.44 22.48 -5.00
C ILE A 284 7.82 22.56 -6.40
N ALA A 285 7.78 23.75 -7.00
CA ALA A 285 7.26 23.94 -8.36
C ALA A 285 8.00 23.10 -9.40
N MET A 286 9.34 23.02 -9.28
CA MET A 286 10.17 22.18 -10.15
C MET A 286 9.85 20.68 -10.00
N ILE A 287 9.64 20.20 -8.75
CA ILE A 287 9.29 18.78 -8.50
C ILE A 287 7.91 18.48 -9.07
N ILE A 288 6.93 19.38 -8.90
CA ILE A 288 5.59 19.21 -9.47
C ILE A 288 5.67 19.13 -10.98
N ARG A 289 6.38 20.05 -11.63
CA ARG A 289 6.56 20.03 -13.08
C ARG A 289 7.25 18.74 -13.56
N LYS A 290 8.34 18.33 -12.90
CA LYS A 290 9.02 17.06 -13.24
C LYS A 290 8.11 15.84 -13.09
N GLY A 291 7.24 15.81 -12.09
CA GLY A 291 6.25 14.76 -11.93
C GLY A 291 5.25 14.74 -13.07
N GLN A 292 4.71 15.91 -13.45
CA GLN A 292 3.82 16.07 -14.61
C GLN A 292 4.50 15.59 -15.89
N ASP A 293 5.72 16.04 -16.15
CA ASP A 293 6.50 15.66 -17.33
C ASP A 293 6.78 14.13 -17.36
N SER A 294 7.07 13.52 -16.20
CA SER A 294 7.34 12.09 -16.11
C SER A 294 6.11 11.24 -16.34
N TYR A 295 4.95 11.63 -15.80
CA TYR A 295 3.70 10.91 -15.99
C TYR A 295 3.13 11.11 -17.39
N LYS A 296 3.28 12.32 -17.95
CA LYS A 296 2.96 12.58 -19.35
C LYS A 296 3.82 11.69 -20.28
N ALA A 297 5.12 11.52 -19.96
CA ALA A 297 5.98 10.63 -20.73
C ALA A 297 5.56 9.14 -20.65
N LEU A 298 5.02 8.69 -19.51
CA LEU A 298 4.43 7.34 -19.41
C LEU A 298 3.19 7.21 -20.31
N LYS A 299 2.27 8.19 -20.23
CA LYS A 299 1.00 8.17 -20.99
C LYS A 299 1.22 8.10 -22.51
N PHE A 300 2.22 8.82 -23.01
CA PHE A 300 2.53 8.92 -24.43
C PHE A 300 3.75 8.09 -24.83
N ALA A 301 4.13 7.09 -24.03
CA ALA A 301 5.24 6.21 -24.36
C ALA A 301 4.97 5.42 -25.66
N PRO A 302 5.99 5.17 -26.51
CA PRO A 302 5.83 4.43 -27.76
C PRO A 302 5.71 2.92 -27.57
N PHE A 303 5.34 2.49 -26.37
CA PHE A 303 5.14 1.11 -25.94
C PHE A 303 4.12 1.04 -24.80
N PRO A 304 3.43 -0.08 -24.60
CA PRO A 304 2.43 -0.20 -23.57
C PRO A 304 3.02 -0.18 -22.15
N VAL A 305 2.34 0.53 -21.25
CA VAL A 305 2.62 0.63 -19.82
C VAL A 305 1.48 0.03 -19.03
N VAL A 306 1.77 -1.01 -18.23
CA VAL A 306 0.78 -1.68 -17.37
C VAL A 306 1.09 -1.43 -15.92
N GLY A 307 0.16 -0.81 -15.20
CA GLY A 307 0.23 -0.68 -13.75
C GLY A 307 -0.29 -1.95 -13.06
N ALA A 308 0.46 -2.48 -12.09
CA ALA A 308 0.10 -3.69 -11.35
C ALA A 308 0.00 -3.41 -9.83
N PRO A 309 -1.05 -2.69 -9.38
CA PRO A 309 -1.19 -2.31 -7.98
C PRO A 309 -1.72 -3.44 -7.11
N SER A 310 -1.22 -3.46 -5.85
CA SER A 310 -1.81 -4.21 -4.74
C SER A 310 -1.70 -3.40 -3.45
N GLY A 311 -2.65 -3.57 -2.52
CA GLY A 311 -2.72 -2.77 -1.31
C GLY A 311 -2.99 -1.29 -1.62
N MET A 312 -2.28 -0.37 -0.97
CA MET A 312 -2.52 1.06 -1.17
C MET A 312 -1.80 1.62 -2.41
N ALA A 313 -2.57 2.32 -3.26
CA ALA A 313 -2.13 3.11 -4.42
C ALA A 313 -2.77 4.50 -4.32
N LEU A 314 -2.21 5.38 -3.48
CA LEU A 314 -2.85 6.64 -3.07
C LEU A 314 -2.09 7.86 -3.59
N GLY A 315 -2.82 8.94 -3.83
CA GLY A 315 -2.25 10.21 -4.28
C GLY A 315 -1.42 10.03 -5.55
N GLY A 316 -0.15 10.44 -5.56
CA GLY A 316 0.75 10.22 -6.68
C GLY A 316 0.86 8.76 -7.13
N GLY A 317 0.61 7.78 -6.24
CA GLY A 317 0.50 6.36 -6.59
C GLY A 317 -0.76 6.04 -7.38
N CYS A 318 -1.86 6.74 -7.15
CA CYS A 318 -3.05 6.70 -7.99
C CYS A 318 -2.77 7.42 -9.32
N GLU A 319 -2.12 8.59 -9.26
CA GLU A 319 -1.82 9.39 -10.45
C GLU A 319 -0.97 8.62 -11.48
N VAL A 320 0.04 7.82 -11.04
CA VAL A 320 0.82 7.00 -11.98
C VAL A 320 -0.05 5.95 -12.68
N LEU A 321 -1.01 5.35 -11.97
CA LEU A 321 -1.94 4.37 -12.56
C LEU A 321 -2.93 5.01 -13.54
N LEU A 322 -3.32 6.28 -13.31
CA LEU A 322 -4.14 7.05 -14.22
C LEU A 322 -3.44 7.31 -15.58
N HIS A 323 -2.10 7.26 -15.61
CA HIS A 323 -1.29 7.47 -16.81
C HIS A 323 -0.77 6.16 -17.43
N CYS A 324 -1.24 4.99 -16.97
CA CYS A 324 -0.95 3.70 -17.60
C CYS A 324 -2.01 3.37 -18.68
N ASP A 325 -1.61 2.65 -19.73
CA ASP A 325 -2.52 2.18 -20.80
C ASP A 325 -3.52 1.15 -20.27
N ALA A 326 -3.07 0.32 -19.33
CA ALA A 326 -3.91 -0.66 -18.66
C ALA A 326 -3.49 -0.84 -17.20
N VAL A 327 -4.43 -1.35 -16.40
CA VAL A 327 -4.19 -1.73 -15.02
C VAL A 327 -4.52 -3.20 -14.85
N GLN A 328 -3.56 -3.97 -14.34
CA GLN A 328 -3.78 -5.33 -13.82
C GLN A 328 -3.80 -5.22 -12.30
N ALA A 329 -4.96 -5.10 -11.70
CA ALA A 329 -5.08 -4.80 -10.28
C ALA A 329 -5.28 -6.06 -9.43
N HIS A 330 -4.65 -6.14 -8.27
CA HIS A 330 -5.08 -7.07 -7.23
C HIS A 330 -6.48 -6.68 -6.74
N ALA A 331 -7.36 -7.65 -6.50
CA ALA A 331 -8.74 -7.39 -6.07
C ALA A 331 -8.84 -6.45 -4.86
N GLU A 332 -7.96 -6.62 -3.88
CA GLU A 332 -7.88 -5.79 -2.66
C GLU A 332 -6.93 -4.58 -2.85
N THR A 333 -7.16 -3.79 -3.89
CA THR A 333 -6.43 -2.54 -4.12
C THR A 333 -7.24 -1.36 -3.60
N TYR A 334 -6.60 -0.54 -2.75
CA TYR A 334 -7.13 0.71 -2.23
C TYR A 334 -6.52 1.87 -3.03
N THR A 335 -7.33 2.59 -3.79
CA THR A 335 -6.82 3.68 -4.63
C THR A 335 -7.67 4.91 -4.59
N GLY A 336 -7.04 6.09 -4.73
CA GLY A 336 -7.73 7.37 -4.73
C GLY A 336 -6.78 8.56 -4.67
N LEU A 337 -7.30 9.72 -5.05
CA LEU A 337 -6.64 11.01 -4.97
C LEU A 337 -6.92 11.61 -3.59
N VAL A 338 -5.94 11.57 -2.70
CA VAL A 338 -6.11 11.89 -1.26
C VAL A 338 -5.47 13.21 -0.84
N GLU A 339 -4.96 13.98 -1.78
CA GLU A 339 -4.21 15.21 -1.59
C GLU A 339 -4.96 16.25 -0.78
N VAL A 340 -6.27 16.37 -0.99
CA VAL A 340 -7.12 17.34 -0.26
C VAL A 340 -7.15 17.04 1.25
N GLY A 341 -6.97 15.79 1.64
CA GLY A 341 -6.87 15.38 3.05
C GLY A 341 -5.65 15.98 3.76
N VAL A 342 -4.60 16.32 3.03
CA VAL A 342 -3.40 17.02 3.54
C VAL A 342 -3.35 18.50 3.14
N GLY A 343 -4.45 19.03 2.59
CA GLY A 343 -4.62 20.46 2.32
C GLY A 343 -4.02 20.95 1.00
N ILE A 344 -3.81 20.05 0.02
CA ILE A 344 -3.35 20.37 -1.34
C ILE A 344 -4.27 19.69 -2.36
N VAL A 345 -4.14 20.03 -3.64
CA VAL A 345 -4.82 19.33 -4.75
C VAL A 345 -3.85 18.33 -5.40
N PRO A 346 -4.34 17.32 -6.17
CA PRO A 346 -3.49 16.53 -7.04
C PRO A 346 -2.61 17.41 -7.91
N GLY A 347 -1.36 17.04 -8.10
CA GLY A 347 -0.40 17.91 -8.78
C GLY A 347 0.34 17.25 -9.95
N TRP A 348 0.17 15.95 -10.16
CA TRP A 348 0.86 15.21 -11.22
C TRP A 348 -0.08 14.69 -12.31
N GLY A 349 -1.22 15.37 -12.50
CA GLY A 349 -2.20 15.10 -13.55
C GLY A 349 -3.46 14.37 -13.05
N GLY A 350 -3.65 14.21 -11.76
CA GLY A 350 -4.81 13.53 -11.20
C GLY A 350 -6.13 14.21 -11.55
N CYS A 351 -6.22 15.54 -11.44
CA CYS A 351 -7.41 16.30 -11.82
C CYS A 351 -7.67 16.20 -13.33
N LYS A 352 -6.63 16.38 -14.14
CA LYS A 352 -6.67 16.28 -15.58
C LYS A 352 -7.20 14.91 -16.04
N GLU A 353 -6.60 13.81 -15.54
CA GLU A 353 -7.01 12.46 -15.96
C GLU A 353 -8.43 12.12 -15.49
N MET A 354 -8.84 12.55 -14.31
CA MET A 354 -10.22 12.35 -13.85
C MET A 354 -11.22 13.12 -14.72
N LEU A 355 -10.91 14.35 -15.13
CA LEU A 355 -11.74 15.09 -16.08
C LEU A 355 -11.86 14.33 -17.39
N ILE A 356 -10.74 13.95 -18.01
CA ILE A 356 -10.74 13.23 -19.29
C ILE A 356 -11.58 11.95 -19.21
N ARG A 357 -11.43 11.17 -18.13
CA ARG A 357 -12.17 9.93 -17.93
C ARG A 357 -13.67 10.16 -17.75
N TRP A 358 -14.08 11.13 -16.93
CA TRP A 358 -15.49 11.46 -16.76
C TRP A 358 -16.12 12.04 -18.04
N PHE A 359 -15.37 12.82 -18.83
CA PHE A 359 -15.81 13.26 -20.15
C PHE A 359 -16.01 12.09 -21.10
N GLY A 360 -15.11 11.11 -21.11
CA GLY A 360 -15.22 9.90 -21.95
C GLY A 360 -16.46 9.04 -21.66
N THR A 361 -17.00 9.10 -20.44
CA THR A 361 -18.21 8.34 -20.05
C THR A 361 -19.52 9.12 -20.29
N ASN A 362 -19.44 10.41 -20.59
CA ASN A 362 -20.62 11.27 -20.71
C ASN A 362 -21.33 11.06 -22.05
N LYS A 363 -22.21 10.06 -22.10
CA LYS A 363 -23.05 9.75 -23.29
C LYS A 363 -24.37 10.54 -23.32
N ARG A 364 -24.63 11.44 -22.35
CA ARG A 364 -25.89 12.20 -22.24
C ARG A 364 -25.68 13.66 -22.62
N ALA A 365 -26.70 14.27 -23.23
CA ALA A 365 -26.76 15.71 -23.41
C ALA A 365 -26.78 16.41 -22.03
N GLY A 366 -25.84 17.29 -21.76
CA GLY A 366 -25.71 17.95 -20.46
C GLY A 366 -24.50 18.91 -20.42
N GLY A 367 -23.78 18.98 -21.52
CA GLY A 367 -22.58 19.81 -21.64
C GLY A 367 -21.45 19.36 -20.70
N PRO A 368 -20.49 20.25 -20.41
CA PRO A 368 -19.30 19.91 -19.62
C PRO A 368 -19.53 19.86 -18.10
N MET A 369 -20.70 20.30 -17.58
CA MET A 369 -20.95 20.41 -16.14
C MET A 369 -20.98 19.05 -15.42
N PRO A 370 -21.72 18.00 -15.88
CA PRO A 370 -21.79 16.73 -15.15
C PRO A 370 -20.42 16.05 -14.93
N PRO A 371 -19.52 15.94 -15.92
CA PRO A 371 -18.18 15.39 -15.72
C PRO A 371 -17.36 16.16 -14.67
N VAL A 372 -17.41 17.50 -14.71
CA VAL A 372 -16.71 18.36 -13.76
C VAL A 372 -17.20 18.12 -12.33
N ILE A 373 -18.53 18.08 -12.13
CA ILE A 373 -19.13 17.81 -10.82
C ILE A 373 -18.72 16.42 -10.31
N LYS A 374 -18.72 15.40 -11.16
CA LYS A 374 -18.31 14.03 -10.77
C LYS A 374 -16.84 13.97 -10.35
N ALA A 375 -15.95 14.58 -11.10
CA ALA A 375 -14.55 14.69 -10.72
C ALA A 375 -14.39 15.43 -9.36
N PHE A 376 -15.11 16.54 -9.19
CA PHE A 376 -15.10 17.31 -7.96
C PHE A 376 -15.63 16.52 -6.76
N GLU A 377 -16.79 15.87 -6.87
CA GLU A 377 -17.36 15.01 -5.80
C GLU A 377 -16.37 13.93 -5.37
N THR A 378 -15.66 13.31 -6.32
CA THR A 378 -14.71 12.24 -6.04
C THR A 378 -13.45 12.74 -5.32
N ILE A 379 -12.88 13.86 -5.79
CA ILE A 379 -11.59 14.37 -5.30
C ILE A 379 -11.77 15.19 -4.02
N SER A 380 -12.80 16.06 -3.93
CA SER A 380 -12.97 17.03 -2.82
C SER A 380 -13.10 16.40 -1.44
N ILE A 381 -13.56 15.15 -1.37
CA ILE A 381 -13.69 14.40 -0.11
C ILE A 381 -12.63 13.31 0.06
N ALA A 382 -11.60 13.31 -0.80
CA ALA A 382 -10.53 12.30 -0.79
C ALA A 382 -11.09 10.87 -0.86
N THR A 383 -12.00 10.61 -1.79
CA THR A 383 -12.59 9.27 -1.95
C THR A 383 -11.52 8.23 -2.23
N VAL A 384 -11.56 7.13 -1.48
CA VAL A 384 -10.68 5.97 -1.69
C VAL A 384 -11.55 4.77 -2.01
N ALA A 385 -11.36 4.21 -3.20
CA ALA A 385 -11.90 2.91 -3.56
C ALA A 385 -11.27 1.82 -2.66
N LYS A 386 -12.08 0.90 -2.19
CA LYS A 386 -11.68 -0.17 -1.25
C LYS A 386 -11.42 -1.50 -1.95
N SER A 387 -11.65 -1.56 -3.23
CA SER A 387 -11.37 -2.71 -4.10
C SER A 387 -11.08 -2.25 -5.53
N ALA A 388 -10.50 -3.12 -6.33
CA ALA A 388 -10.26 -2.86 -7.75
C ALA A 388 -11.58 -2.64 -8.52
N GLU A 389 -12.67 -3.31 -8.15
CA GLU A 389 -13.98 -3.13 -8.80
C GLU A 389 -14.61 -1.77 -8.45
N GLU A 390 -14.52 -1.34 -7.18
CA GLU A 390 -14.95 0.01 -6.81
C GLU A 390 -14.13 1.09 -7.51
N ALA A 391 -12.82 0.85 -7.71
CA ALA A 391 -11.94 1.76 -8.43
C ALA A 391 -12.36 1.95 -9.91
N LYS A 392 -12.87 0.90 -10.56
CA LYS A 392 -13.47 0.99 -11.90
C LYS A 392 -14.73 1.85 -11.88
N SER A 393 -15.61 1.64 -10.92
CA SER A 393 -16.85 2.41 -10.78
C SER A 393 -16.60 3.91 -10.53
N LEU A 394 -15.49 4.25 -9.87
CA LEU A 394 -15.04 5.62 -9.61
C LEU A 394 -14.13 6.20 -10.70
N LEU A 395 -13.87 5.45 -11.76
CA LEU A 395 -12.98 5.78 -12.87
C LEU A 395 -11.51 6.04 -12.48
N PHE A 396 -11.07 5.65 -11.28
CA PHE A 396 -9.64 5.57 -10.98
C PHE A 396 -8.96 4.50 -11.84
N PHE A 397 -9.69 3.44 -12.17
CA PHE A 397 -9.28 2.44 -13.15
C PHE A 397 -10.19 2.52 -14.38
N GLY A 398 -9.58 2.46 -15.56
CA GLY A 398 -10.29 2.52 -16.84
C GLY A 398 -10.88 1.17 -17.27
N GLU A 399 -11.51 1.16 -18.45
CA GLU A 399 -12.11 -0.04 -19.05
C GLU A 399 -11.08 -1.16 -19.30
N ASN A 400 -9.81 -0.80 -19.58
CA ASN A 400 -8.70 -1.73 -19.81
C ASN A 400 -8.13 -2.32 -18.50
N THR A 401 -8.94 -2.42 -17.45
CA THR A 401 -8.53 -2.96 -16.15
C THR A 401 -8.98 -4.39 -16.00
N ASN A 402 -8.01 -5.28 -15.75
CA ASN A 402 -8.22 -6.66 -15.33
C ASN A 402 -7.94 -6.81 -13.84
N ILE A 403 -8.57 -7.82 -13.21
CA ILE A 403 -8.46 -8.08 -11.77
C ILE A 403 -7.83 -9.45 -11.55
N THR A 404 -6.77 -9.48 -10.75
CA THR A 404 -6.10 -10.69 -10.27
C THR A 404 -6.52 -10.94 -8.83
N MET A 405 -7.05 -12.14 -8.54
CA MET A 405 -7.46 -12.54 -7.18
C MET A 405 -6.29 -13.06 -6.35
N ASN A 406 -5.40 -13.83 -6.96
CA ASN A 406 -4.20 -14.33 -6.30
C ASN A 406 -3.05 -13.35 -6.51
N ARG A 407 -2.62 -12.69 -5.43
CA ARG A 407 -1.58 -11.67 -5.47
C ARG A 407 -0.25 -12.15 -6.06
N ASP A 408 0.12 -13.41 -5.86
CA ASP A 408 1.39 -13.96 -6.33
C ASP A 408 1.41 -14.13 -7.86
N ARG A 409 0.24 -14.13 -8.50
CA ARG A 409 0.11 -14.12 -9.96
C ARG A 409 0.15 -12.72 -10.58
N LEU A 410 0.06 -11.68 -9.76
CA LEU A 410 -0.14 -10.30 -10.24
C LEU A 410 0.93 -9.84 -11.22
N LEU A 411 2.21 -10.13 -10.96
CA LEU A 411 3.30 -9.75 -11.85
C LEU A 411 3.23 -10.52 -13.18
N ALA A 412 2.95 -11.81 -13.13
CA ALA A 412 2.85 -12.66 -14.33
C ALA A 412 1.64 -12.25 -15.19
N ASP A 413 0.48 -12.00 -14.56
CA ASP A 413 -0.72 -11.53 -15.24
C ASP A 413 -0.51 -10.14 -15.88
N ALA A 414 0.17 -9.23 -15.16
CA ALA A 414 0.53 -7.92 -15.70
C ALA A 414 1.52 -8.00 -16.87
N LYS A 415 2.51 -8.90 -16.82
CA LYS A 415 3.42 -9.18 -17.91
C LYS A 415 2.67 -9.73 -19.12
N ALA A 416 1.79 -10.69 -18.92
CA ALA A 416 0.96 -11.26 -19.99
C ALA A 416 0.10 -10.16 -20.66
N ARG A 417 -0.52 -9.29 -19.85
CA ARG A 417 -1.30 -8.15 -20.34
C ARG A 417 -0.45 -7.16 -21.13
N ALA A 418 0.77 -6.87 -20.66
CA ALA A 418 1.69 -6.00 -21.39
C ALA A 418 2.07 -6.57 -22.75
N LEU A 419 2.38 -7.88 -22.84
CA LEU A 419 2.70 -8.56 -24.09
C LEU A 419 1.51 -8.62 -25.07
N GLU A 420 0.30 -8.77 -24.54
CA GLU A 420 -0.92 -8.69 -25.34
C GLU A 420 -1.06 -7.32 -26.02
N LEU A 421 -0.83 -6.24 -25.27
CA LEU A 421 -0.93 -4.87 -25.76
C LEU A 421 0.17 -4.48 -26.75
N VAL A 422 1.34 -5.13 -26.73
CA VAL A 422 2.43 -4.86 -27.70
C VAL A 422 1.98 -5.03 -29.15
N ARG A 423 1.04 -5.94 -29.40
CA ARG A 423 0.57 -6.23 -30.76
C ARG A 423 -0.26 -5.08 -31.30
N GLY A 424 0.31 -4.32 -32.24
CA GLY A 424 -0.38 -3.19 -32.86
C GLY A 424 -0.56 -1.98 -31.92
N TYR A 425 0.29 -1.86 -30.91
CA TYR A 425 0.23 -0.74 -29.98
C TYR A 425 0.38 0.61 -30.70
N ILE A 426 -0.52 1.51 -30.40
CA ILE A 426 -0.49 2.91 -30.82
C ILE A 426 -0.64 3.76 -29.56
N PRO A 427 0.31 4.68 -29.29
CA PRO A 427 0.18 5.62 -28.16
C PRO A 427 -1.11 6.43 -28.24
N PRO A 428 -1.73 6.80 -27.11
CA PRO A 428 -2.92 7.64 -27.13
C PRO A 428 -2.61 9.04 -27.70
N GLU A 429 -3.59 9.63 -28.37
CA GLU A 429 -3.50 11.02 -28.80
C GLU A 429 -3.81 11.98 -27.64
N PRO A 430 -3.17 13.18 -27.61
CA PRO A 430 -3.53 14.22 -26.65
C PRO A 430 -4.99 14.63 -26.76
N VAL A 431 -5.63 14.87 -25.63
CA VAL A 431 -7.05 15.21 -25.56
C VAL A 431 -7.21 16.71 -25.31
N GLU A 432 -8.16 17.32 -26.04
CA GLU A 432 -8.63 18.69 -25.78
C GLU A 432 -10.06 18.63 -25.23
N ILE A 433 -10.36 19.43 -24.21
CA ILE A 433 -11.69 19.49 -23.59
C ILE A 433 -12.14 20.93 -23.38
N SER A 434 -13.45 21.19 -23.56
CA SER A 434 -14.06 22.47 -23.22
C SER A 434 -14.64 22.40 -21.82
N LEU A 435 -14.29 23.35 -20.98
CA LEU A 435 -14.72 23.42 -19.57
C LEU A 435 -15.61 24.64 -19.30
N PRO A 436 -16.52 24.56 -18.30
CA PRO A 436 -17.53 25.58 -18.07
C PRO A 436 -17.01 26.84 -17.35
N GLY A 437 -15.73 26.90 -16.98
CA GLY A 437 -15.09 28.05 -16.38
C GLY A 437 -15.73 28.53 -15.06
N PRO A 438 -15.79 29.86 -14.84
CA PRO A 438 -16.28 30.45 -13.58
C PRO A 438 -17.70 30.03 -13.18
N THR A 439 -18.54 29.64 -14.14
CA THR A 439 -19.93 29.20 -13.87
C THR A 439 -19.93 27.91 -13.04
N ALA A 440 -19.10 26.91 -13.43
CA ALA A 440 -18.98 25.67 -12.67
C ALA A 440 -18.31 25.91 -11.31
N LYS A 441 -17.27 26.76 -11.27
CA LYS A 441 -16.62 27.12 -10.01
C LYS A 441 -17.64 27.67 -9.00
N THR A 442 -18.48 28.61 -9.43
CA THR A 442 -19.53 29.20 -8.57
C THR A 442 -20.49 28.14 -8.04
N ALA A 443 -20.93 27.21 -8.88
CA ALA A 443 -21.81 26.12 -8.46
C ALA A 443 -21.18 25.19 -7.42
N MET A 444 -19.90 24.84 -7.62
CA MET A 444 -19.14 24.01 -6.67
C MET A 444 -18.88 24.74 -5.34
N ASP A 445 -18.52 26.03 -5.39
CA ASP A 445 -18.33 26.86 -4.20
C ASP A 445 -19.63 26.94 -3.36
N MET A 446 -20.78 27.15 -3.99
CA MET A 446 -22.09 27.16 -3.32
C MET A 446 -22.39 25.81 -2.63
N ALA A 447 -22.05 24.68 -3.26
CA ALA A 447 -22.21 23.36 -2.65
C ALA A 447 -21.31 23.20 -1.42
N VAL A 448 -20.06 23.63 -1.49
CA VAL A 448 -19.10 23.59 -0.38
C VAL A 448 -19.55 24.49 0.79
N ASP A 449 -20.08 25.70 0.51
CA ASP A 449 -20.65 26.58 1.51
C ASP A 449 -21.83 25.94 2.25
N GLY A 450 -22.65 25.16 1.54
CA GLY A 450 -23.71 24.37 2.15
C GLY A 450 -23.18 23.33 3.15
N PHE A 451 -22.07 22.66 2.82
CA PHE A 451 -21.40 21.73 3.74
C PHE A 451 -20.74 22.46 4.92
N ALA A 452 -20.16 23.62 4.70
CA ALA A 452 -19.58 24.42 5.77
C ALA A 452 -20.64 24.87 6.79
N LYS A 453 -21.79 25.39 6.32
CA LYS A 453 -22.93 25.79 7.17
C LYS A 453 -23.51 24.63 7.99
N THR A 454 -23.42 23.41 7.51
CA THR A 454 -23.87 22.19 8.24
C THR A 454 -22.76 21.54 9.08
N GLY A 455 -21.58 22.16 9.18
CA GLY A 455 -20.43 21.66 9.94
C GLY A 455 -19.74 20.41 9.34
N LYS A 456 -20.04 20.08 8.10
CA LYS A 456 -19.43 18.94 7.39
C LYS A 456 -18.09 19.31 6.78
N ALA A 457 -17.88 20.57 6.39
CA ALA A 457 -16.61 21.10 5.92
C ALA A 457 -16.02 22.08 6.95
N THR A 458 -14.71 22.00 7.16
CA THR A 458 -13.96 22.94 8.01
C THR A 458 -13.60 24.21 7.21
N PRO A 459 -13.19 25.31 7.87
CA PRO A 459 -12.78 26.53 7.16
C PRO A 459 -11.69 26.26 6.11
N HIS A 460 -10.71 25.39 6.41
CA HIS A 460 -9.66 25.09 5.44
C HIS A 460 -10.12 24.10 4.35
N ASP A 461 -11.12 23.25 4.60
CA ASP A 461 -11.75 22.44 3.55
C ASP A 461 -12.39 23.34 2.48
N VAL A 462 -13.01 24.45 2.88
CA VAL A 462 -13.58 25.45 1.93
C VAL A 462 -12.49 26.05 1.04
N VAL A 463 -11.35 26.42 1.62
CA VAL A 463 -10.22 26.97 0.86
C VAL A 463 -9.68 25.96 -0.15
N VAL A 464 -9.44 24.72 0.29
CA VAL A 464 -8.91 23.65 -0.58
C VAL A 464 -9.89 23.31 -1.70
N SER A 465 -11.17 23.16 -1.35
CA SER A 465 -12.23 22.85 -2.34
C SER A 465 -12.44 23.99 -3.34
N GLY A 466 -12.32 25.25 -2.91
CA GLY A 466 -12.40 26.41 -3.82
C GLY A 466 -11.27 26.45 -4.85
N VAL A 467 -10.05 26.06 -4.44
CA VAL A 467 -8.92 25.91 -5.39
C VAL A 467 -9.12 24.72 -6.31
N LEU A 468 -9.60 23.58 -5.78
CA LEU A 468 -9.93 22.41 -6.60
C LEU A 468 -11.02 22.73 -7.63
N ALA A 469 -12.05 23.48 -7.23
CA ALA A 469 -13.12 23.93 -8.12
C ALA A 469 -12.58 24.81 -9.26
N GLU A 470 -11.62 25.69 -8.96
CA GLU A 470 -10.94 26.52 -9.96
C GLU A 470 -10.18 25.67 -10.99
N VAL A 471 -9.43 24.67 -10.53
CA VAL A 471 -8.71 23.72 -11.40
C VAL A 471 -9.66 22.94 -12.29
N LEU A 472 -10.68 22.30 -11.70
CA LEU A 472 -11.58 21.40 -12.42
C LEU A 472 -12.56 22.16 -13.36
N SER A 473 -12.86 23.41 -13.08
CA SER A 473 -13.69 24.24 -13.98
C SER A 473 -12.94 24.79 -15.19
N GLY A 474 -11.60 24.72 -15.22
CA GLY A 474 -10.76 25.27 -16.27
C GLY A 474 -10.29 26.71 -16.01
N GLY A 475 -10.41 27.21 -14.77
CA GLY A 475 -9.99 28.56 -14.41
C GLY A 475 -10.86 29.64 -15.06
N ALA A 476 -10.23 30.57 -15.80
CA ALA A 476 -10.90 31.71 -16.44
C ALA A 476 -11.48 31.39 -17.85
N THR A 477 -11.43 30.18 -18.31
CA THR A 477 -11.96 29.75 -19.61
C THR A 477 -13.49 29.83 -19.70
N ASP A 478 -14.03 29.64 -20.87
CA ASP A 478 -15.46 29.42 -21.10
C ASP A 478 -15.71 28.22 -22.05
N VAL A 479 -16.98 27.84 -22.21
CA VAL A 479 -17.37 26.65 -22.98
C VAL A 479 -17.06 26.72 -24.47
N THR A 480 -16.71 27.89 -25.01
CA THR A 480 -16.36 28.08 -26.42
C THR A 480 -14.88 27.88 -26.68
N GLU A 481 -14.08 27.83 -25.63
CA GLU A 481 -12.64 27.59 -25.68
C GLU A 481 -12.33 26.12 -25.39
N THR A 482 -11.28 25.60 -26.02
CA THR A 482 -10.73 24.27 -25.71
C THR A 482 -9.44 24.41 -24.92
N LEU A 483 -9.29 23.57 -23.90
CA LEU A 483 -8.07 23.47 -23.10
C LEU A 483 -7.34 22.18 -23.47
N THR A 484 -6.04 22.29 -23.66
CA THR A 484 -5.15 21.15 -23.83
C THR A 484 -4.84 20.48 -22.48
N GLU A 485 -4.27 19.28 -22.53
CA GLU A 485 -3.77 18.62 -21.31
C GLU A 485 -2.69 19.46 -20.60
N ASP A 486 -1.88 20.22 -21.34
CA ASP A 486 -0.85 21.09 -20.77
C ASP A 486 -1.44 22.30 -20.03
N ASP A 487 -2.54 22.86 -20.51
CA ASP A 487 -3.28 23.92 -19.83
C ASP A 487 -3.86 23.41 -18.51
N LEU A 488 -4.43 22.21 -18.50
CA LEU A 488 -4.94 21.57 -17.28
C LEU A 488 -3.83 21.28 -16.27
N LEU A 489 -2.68 20.80 -16.72
CA LEU A 489 -1.50 20.58 -15.88
C LEU A 489 -0.95 21.90 -15.32
N ALA A 490 -1.04 23.01 -16.06
CA ALA A 490 -0.66 24.32 -15.56
C ALA A 490 -1.60 24.78 -14.43
N LEU A 491 -2.93 24.62 -14.59
CA LEU A 491 -3.93 24.93 -13.56
C LEU A 491 -3.72 24.07 -12.30
N GLU A 492 -3.45 22.77 -12.44
CA GLU A 492 -3.12 21.90 -11.30
C GLU A 492 -1.89 22.42 -10.54
N ARG A 493 -0.82 22.76 -11.26
CA ARG A 493 0.42 23.25 -10.66
C ARG A 493 0.22 24.57 -9.93
N GLU A 494 -0.54 25.49 -10.50
CA GLU A 494 -0.89 26.77 -9.88
C GLU A 494 -1.72 26.57 -8.60
N GLY A 495 -2.77 25.75 -8.68
CA GLY A 495 -3.60 25.38 -7.53
C GLY A 495 -2.81 24.70 -6.43
N PHE A 496 -1.96 23.74 -6.78
CA PHE A 496 -1.05 23.08 -5.84
C PHE A 496 -0.14 24.08 -5.14
N MET A 497 0.52 24.95 -5.88
CA MET A 497 1.45 25.95 -5.33
C MET A 497 0.75 27.00 -4.46
N LYS A 498 -0.48 27.39 -4.80
CA LYS A 498 -1.32 28.27 -3.98
C LYS A 498 -1.58 27.67 -2.61
N LEU A 499 -1.98 26.38 -2.57
CA LEU A 499 -2.26 25.66 -1.33
C LEU A 499 -1.00 25.26 -0.56
N ALA A 500 0.07 24.88 -1.23
CA ALA A 500 1.34 24.53 -0.58
C ALA A 500 1.93 25.67 0.24
N LYS A 501 1.65 26.92 -0.16
CA LYS A 501 2.05 28.15 0.56
C LYS A 501 1.09 28.51 1.71
N HIS A 502 -0.09 27.88 1.79
CA HIS A 502 -1.08 28.21 2.80
C HIS A 502 -0.69 27.63 4.17
N PRO A 503 -0.69 28.43 5.26
CA PRO A 503 -0.25 27.99 6.58
C PRO A 503 -1.00 26.76 7.11
N ASP A 504 -2.31 26.69 6.84
CA ASP A 504 -3.14 25.59 7.33
C ASP A 504 -2.92 24.29 6.54
N SER A 505 -2.55 24.35 5.25
CA SER A 505 -2.06 23.20 4.50
C SER A 505 -0.76 22.65 5.10
N ILE A 506 0.19 23.53 5.46
CA ILE A 506 1.43 23.15 6.11
C ILE A 506 1.14 22.44 7.46
N LYS A 507 0.17 22.94 8.25
CA LYS A 507 -0.27 22.28 9.48
C LYS A 507 -0.84 20.89 9.22
N ARG A 508 -1.63 20.68 8.16
CA ARG A 508 -2.17 19.36 7.76
C ARG A 508 -1.06 18.40 7.40
N VAL A 509 -0.09 18.82 6.59
CA VAL A 509 1.09 18.02 6.23
C VAL A 509 1.89 17.62 7.48
N GLN A 510 2.13 18.56 8.41
CA GLN A 510 2.83 18.30 9.67
C GLN A 510 2.08 17.27 10.54
N ALA A 511 0.77 17.43 10.67
CA ALA A 511 -0.07 16.51 11.44
C ALA A 511 -0.05 15.10 10.85
N MET A 512 -0.17 14.97 9.52
CA MET A 512 -0.09 13.69 8.83
C MET A 512 1.24 12.99 9.08
N LEU A 513 2.37 13.69 8.95
CA LEU A 513 3.70 13.12 9.21
C LEU A 513 3.91 12.71 10.67
N LYS A 514 3.33 13.47 11.61
CA LYS A 514 3.47 13.20 13.05
C LYS A 514 2.55 12.09 13.55
N THR A 515 1.33 12.04 13.06
CA THR A 515 0.26 11.21 13.64
C THR A 515 -0.25 10.10 12.72
N GLY A 516 0.06 10.18 11.40
CA GLY A 516 -0.52 9.31 10.37
C GLY A 516 -2.02 9.56 10.13
N ARG A 517 -2.56 10.71 10.56
CA ARG A 517 -3.98 11.06 10.44
C ARG A 517 -4.16 12.46 9.87
N PRO A 518 -5.20 12.68 9.03
CA PRO A 518 -5.55 14.01 8.55
C PRO A 518 -5.94 14.93 9.73
N LEU A 519 -5.45 16.17 9.68
CA LEU A 519 -5.93 17.25 10.56
C LEU A 519 -7.17 17.89 9.92
N ARG A 520 -8.17 18.16 10.73
CA ARG A 520 -9.35 18.93 10.31
C ARG A 520 -9.31 20.30 11.02
N ASN A 521 -8.96 21.34 10.28
CA ASN A 521 -8.79 22.73 10.74
C ASN A 521 -9.59 23.71 9.88
#